data_b38f90213478ca738164c8ec89e03adc
#
_entry.id   b38f90213478ca738164c8ec89e03adc
#
_cell.length_a   1.000
_cell.length_b   1.000
_cell.length_c   1.000
_cell.angle_alpha   90.00
_cell.angle_beta   90.00
_cell.angle_gamma   90.00
#
_symmetry.space_group_name_H-M   'P 1'
#
loop_
_entity.id
_entity.type
_entity.pdbx_description
1 polymer ?
#
loop_
_entity_poly.entity_id
_entity_poly.type
_entity_poly.pdbx_seq_one_letter_code
_entity_poly.pdbx_strand_id
1 'polypeptide(L)'
;DAPYGYIARTNFSFAGEVNNGAGYVRYMQEDKILMPASATKQITPSWIFKELARSFTNSLLGIDLKSGDFNRPKTSGWFVDQDFIARKSTSCSVVVQGVKVGENAELTTMWTVLGYPPASVVVPVWVKGASEQLPALLARNAGTKLSPLCDRAVTLRDRAFSYTQGMGSERYFNWELIFNKAGKG
;
A
#
# COMPACT_ATOMS: atom_id res chain seq x y z
N ASP A 1 -17.55 15.73 -10.10
CA ASP A 1 -18.44 15.08 -9.12
C ASP A 1 -17.97 13.66 -8.87
N ALA A 2 -18.10 13.19 -7.65
CA ALA A 2 -17.78 11.83 -7.21
C ALA A 2 -19.11 11.09 -6.95
N PRO A 3 -19.74 10.47 -7.96
CA PRO A 3 -21.10 9.93 -7.85
C PRO A 3 -21.23 8.84 -6.78
N TYR A 4 -20.13 8.18 -6.45
CA TYR A 4 -20.06 7.15 -5.41
C TYR A 4 -19.35 7.63 -4.14
N GLY A 5 -19.15 8.95 -3.97
CA GLY A 5 -18.45 9.52 -2.80
C GLY A 5 -16.92 9.39 -2.84
N TYR A 6 -16.35 8.85 -3.92
CA TYR A 6 -14.92 8.76 -4.16
C TYR A 6 -14.60 8.82 -5.66
N ILE A 7 -13.33 9.05 -5.98
CA ILE A 7 -12.77 8.94 -7.34
C ILE A 7 -11.49 8.10 -7.24
N ALA A 8 -11.46 6.97 -7.93
CA ALA A 8 -10.25 6.16 -8.07
C ALA A 8 -9.48 6.54 -9.34
N ARG A 9 -8.17 6.50 -9.29
CA ARG A 9 -7.27 6.73 -10.44
C ARG A 9 -6.01 5.88 -10.30
N THR A 10 -5.58 5.31 -11.42
CA THR A 10 -4.32 4.55 -11.53
C THR A 10 -3.54 5.00 -12.77
N ASN A 11 -2.59 4.19 -13.25
CA ASN A 11 -1.66 4.59 -14.30
C ASN A 11 -2.21 4.59 -15.72
N PHE A 12 -3.37 4.00 -15.99
CA PHE A 12 -3.92 3.96 -17.34
C PHE A 12 -4.63 5.26 -17.74
N SER A 13 -4.78 5.48 -19.04
CA SER A 13 -5.49 6.63 -19.58
C SER A 13 -7.00 6.46 -19.43
N PHE A 14 -7.65 7.41 -18.77
CA PHE A 14 -9.11 7.47 -18.65
C PHE A 14 -9.79 8.13 -19.87
N ALA A 15 -9.01 8.61 -20.84
CA ALA A 15 -9.50 9.23 -22.07
C ALA A 15 -9.50 8.29 -23.28
N GLY A 16 -8.95 7.08 -23.14
CA GLY A 16 -8.88 6.05 -24.17
C GLY A 16 -9.68 4.80 -23.82
N GLU A 17 -9.28 3.69 -24.40
CA GLU A 17 -9.86 2.38 -24.05
C GLU A 17 -9.56 2.03 -22.60
N VAL A 18 -10.60 1.87 -21.79
CA VAL A 18 -10.50 1.70 -20.33
C VAL A 18 -9.74 0.43 -19.93
N ASN A 19 -9.81 -0.60 -20.78
CA ASN A 19 -9.19 -1.91 -20.53
C ASN A 19 -7.74 -1.99 -21.00
N ASN A 20 -7.20 -0.91 -21.53
CA ASN A 20 -5.87 -0.88 -22.10
C ASN A 20 -4.95 0.03 -21.27
N GLY A 21 -3.99 -0.54 -20.59
CA GLY A 21 -2.98 0.22 -19.89
C GLY A 21 -2.59 -0.33 -18.51
N ALA A 22 -1.43 0.10 -18.05
CA ALA A 22 -0.87 -0.28 -16.77
C ALA A 22 -1.75 0.18 -15.62
N GLY A 23 -2.09 -0.72 -14.70
CA GLY A 23 -2.84 -0.39 -13.50
C GLY A 23 -4.35 -0.57 -13.60
N TYR A 24 -4.89 -1.04 -14.73
CA TYR A 24 -6.32 -1.32 -14.86
C TYR A 24 -6.82 -2.32 -13.82
N VAL A 25 -6.08 -3.41 -13.61
CA VAL A 25 -6.44 -4.42 -12.59
C VAL A 25 -6.48 -3.81 -11.18
N ARG A 26 -5.53 -2.93 -10.86
CA ARG A 26 -5.53 -2.21 -9.57
C ARG A 26 -6.72 -1.26 -9.45
N TYR A 27 -7.07 -0.55 -10.54
CA TYR A 27 -8.24 0.31 -10.57
C TYR A 27 -9.52 -0.47 -10.27
N MET A 28 -9.71 -1.61 -10.92
CA MET A 28 -10.86 -2.49 -10.66
C MET A 28 -10.89 -3.01 -9.23
N GLN A 29 -9.72 -3.29 -8.66
CA GLN A 29 -9.61 -3.73 -7.27
C GLN A 29 -9.91 -2.59 -6.29
N GLU A 30 -9.42 -1.37 -6.55
CA GLU A 30 -9.73 -0.18 -5.77
C GLU A 30 -11.24 0.07 -5.74
N ASP A 31 -11.89 0.04 -6.90
CA ASP A 31 -13.33 0.26 -7.02
C ASP A 31 -14.13 -0.79 -6.23
N LYS A 32 -13.75 -2.05 -6.35
CA LYS A 32 -14.36 -3.17 -5.60
C LYS A 32 -14.24 -3.02 -4.08
N ILE A 33 -13.16 -2.41 -3.58
CA ILE A 33 -12.93 -2.18 -2.16
C ILE A 33 -13.63 -0.89 -1.70
N LEU A 34 -13.52 0.18 -2.49
CA LEU A 34 -14.00 1.51 -2.09
C LEU A 34 -15.52 1.64 -2.16
N MET A 35 -16.16 1.02 -3.15
CA MET A 35 -17.61 1.17 -3.36
C MET A 35 -18.45 0.76 -2.14
N PRO A 36 -18.30 -0.45 -1.57
CA PRO A 36 -19.07 -0.83 -0.38
C PRO A 36 -18.68 -0.02 0.86
N ALA A 37 -17.41 0.36 1.00
CA ALA A 37 -16.94 1.17 2.12
C ALA A 37 -17.47 2.60 2.07
N SER A 38 -17.60 3.18 0.89
CA SER A 38 -18.21 4.49 0.68
C SER A 38 -19.70 4.46 1.01
N ALA A 39 -20.44 3.48 0.51
CA ALA A 39 -21.87 3.32 0.79
C ALA A 39 -22.16 3.21 2.30
N THR A 40 -21.26 2.61 3.06
CA THR A 40 -21.40 2.46 4.52
C THR A 40 -20.64 3.53 5.32
N LYS A 41 -20.08 4.56 4.67
CA LYS A 41 -19.32 5.67 5.28
C LYS A 41 -18.15 5.20 6.15
N GLN A 42 -17.48 4.11 5.78
CA GLN A 42 -16.37 3.54 6.52
C GLN A 42 -15.01 4.11 6.14
N ILE A 43 -14.92 4.89 5.05
CA ILE A 43 -13.65 5.43 4.56
C ILE A 43 -13.10 6.46 5.54
N THR A 44 -12.11 6.04 6.32
CA THR A 44 -11.32 6.88 7.22
C THR A 44 -9.84 6.67 6.93
N PRO A 45 -8.92 7.55 7.39
CA PRO A 45 -7.48 7.30 7.25
C PRO A 45 -7.05 5.93 7.78
N SER A 46 -7.55 5.54 8.94
CA SER A 46 -7.27 4.22 9.52
C SER A 46 -7.76 3.07 8.64
N TRP A 47 -8.96 3.19 8.08
CA TRP A 47 -9.53 2.20 7.19
C TRP A 47 -8.71 2.09 5.89
N ILE A 48 -8.31 3.22 5.29
CA ILE A 48 -7.49 3.23 4.06
C ILE A 48 -6.17 2.48 4.28
N PHE A 49 -5.49 2.73 5.40
CA PHE A 49 -4.23 2.05 5.68
C PHE A 49 -4.39 0.57 6.05
N LYS A 50 -5.51 0.17 6.63
CA LYS A 50 -5.75 -1.23 7.00
C LYS A 50 -6.24 -2.07 5.83
N GLU A 51 -7.22 -1.56 5.10
CA GLU A 51 -7.95 -2.35 4.10
C GLU A 51 -7.41 -2.11 2.68
N LEU A 52 -7.21 -0.84 2.28
CA LEU A 52 -6.80 -0.52 0.92
C LEU A 52 -5.28 -0.66 0.74
N ALA A 53 -4.48 0.06 1.52
CA ALA A 53 -3.02 0.10 1.35
C ALA A 53 -2.32 -1.23 1.65
N ARG A 54 -3.00 -2.17 2.29
CA ARG A 54 -2.54 -3.53 2.62
C ARG A 54 -3.28 -4.62 1.85
N SER A 55 -3.97 -4.27 0.77
CA SER A 55 -4.68 -5.24 -0.05
C SER A 55 -3.71 -6.03 -0.94
N PHE A 56 -3.76 -7.34 -0.80
CA PHE A 56 -3.03 -8.33 -1.60
C PHE A 56 -3.96 -9.16 -2.48
N THR A 57 -5.16 -8.68 -2.69
CA THR A 57 -6.16 -9.35 -3.51
C THR A 57 -6.06 -8.88 -4.95
N ASN A 58 -6.08 -9.82 -5.89
CA ASN A 58 -6.28 -9.59 -7.30
C ASN A 58 -7.60 -10.27 -7.70
N SER A 59 -8.64 -9.47 -7.86
CA SER A 59 -9.99 -10.00 -8.12
C SER A 59 -10.16 -10.57 -9.53
N LEU A 60 -9.33 -10.15 -10.49
CA LEU A 60 -9.36 -10.68 -11.85
C LEU A 60 -8.84 -12.13 -11.88
N LEU A 61 -7.78 -12.39 -11.13
CA LEU A 61 -7.18 -13.73 -11.04
C LEU A 61 -7.77 -14.59 -9.93
N GLY A 62 -8.63 -14.03 -9.07
CA GLY A 62 -9.15 -14.74 -7.91
C GLY A 62 -8.09 -15.09 -6.85
N ILE A 63 -7.03 -14.28 -6.76
CA ILE A 63 -5.87 -14.54 -5.90
C ILE A 63 -5.88 -13.59 -4.70
N ASP A 64 -5.60 -14.14 -3.52
CA ASP A 64 -5.16 -13.39 -2.34
C ASP A 64 -3.79 -13.93 -1.89
N LEU A 65 -2.75 -13.09 -1.97
CA LEU A 65 -1.39 -13.49 -1.56
C LEU A 65 -1.26 -13.77 -0.06
N LYS A 66 -2.23 -13.40 0.76
CA LYS A 66 -2.27 -13.75 2.19
C LYS A 66 -2.82 -15.16 2.44
N SER A 67 -3.19 -15.89 1.41
CA SER A 67 -3.60 -17.28 1.54
C SER A 67 -2.40 -18.18 1.83
N GLY A 68 -2.63 -19.29 2.53
CA GLY A 68 -1.59 -20.25 2.92
C GLY A 68 -0.77 -20.81 1.74
N ASP A 69 -1.33 -20.82 0.54
CA ASP A 69 -0.66 -21.33 -0.64
C ASP A 69 0.48 -20.46 -1.16
N PHE A 70 0.49 -19.17 -0.83
CA PHE A 70 1.54 -18.25 -1.27
C PHE A 70 2.66 -18.06 -0.26
N ASN A 71 2.55 -18.64 0.93
CA ASN A 71 3.54 -18.57 2.01
C ASN A 71 4.71 -19.56 1.86
N ARG A 72 4.75 -20.32 0.79
CA ARG A 72 5.76 -21.35 0.52
C ARG A 72 6.18 -21.29 -0.94
N PRO A 73 7.39 -21.79 -1.23
CA PRO A 73 7.86 -21.99 -2.59
C PRO A 73 6.87 -22.80 -3.44
N LYS A 74 6.66 -22.37 -4.67
CA LYS A 74 5.85 -23.08 -5.66
C LYS A 74 6.75 -23.85 -6.61
N THR A 75 6.44 -25.11 -6.85
CA THR A 75 7.17 -25.97 -7.81
C THR A 75 7.08 -25.46 -9.24
N SER A 76 6.04 -24.71 -9.58
CA SER A 76 5.89 -24.08 -10.89
C SER A 76 6.88 -22.94 -11.14
N GLY A 77 7.55 -22.41 -10.12
CA GLY A 77 8.40 -21.22 -10.20
C GLY A 77 7.66 -19.93 -10.55
N TRP A 78 6.33 -19.99 -10.74
CA TRP A 78 5.51 -18.83 -11.05
C TRP A 78 4.95 -18.17 -9.79
N PHE A 79 5.09 -16.84 -9.75
CA PHE A 79 4.53 -16.01 -8.68
C PHE A 79 4.13 -14.66 -9.25
N VAL A 80 2.89 -14.27 -9.03
CA VAL A 80 2.37 -12.96 -9.43
C VAL A 80 2.62 -11.98 -8.29
N ASP A 81 3.47 -10.99 -8.48
CA ASP A 81 3.79 -9.93 -7.51
C ASP A 81 3.37 -8.52 -7.99
N GLN A 82 2.75 -8.46 -9.16
CA GLN A 82 2.28 -7.22 -9.80
C GLN A 82 0.76 -7.12 -9.75
N ASP A 83 0.27 -5.93 -10.04
CA ASP A 83 -1.16 -5.62 -10.13
C ASP A 83 -1.98 -5.84 -8.83
N PHE A 84 -1.29 -5.91 -7.70
CA PHE A 84 -1.86 -5.72 -6.37
C PHE A 84 -1.73 -4.25 -5.94
N ILE A 85 -2.63 -3.76 -5.09
CA ILE A 85 -2.48 -2.42 -4.51
C ILE A 85 -1.19 -2.35 -3.69
N ALA A 86 -0.94 -3.35 -2.85
CA ALA A 86 0.29 -3.51 -2.08
C ALA A 86 1.34 -4.37 -2.82
N ARG A 87 1.60 -4.09 -4.10
CA ARG A 87 2.63 -4.83 -4.86
C ARG A 87 4.04 -4.57 -4.30
N LYS A 88 4.99 -5.42 -4.64
CA LYS A 88 6.39 -5.31 -4.16
C LYS A 88 7.01 -3.93 -4.42
N SER A 89 6.69 -3.29 -5.54
CA SER A 89 7.22 -1.97 -5.91
C SER A 89 6.52 -0.78 -5.23
N THR A 90 5.47 -1.00 -4.42
CA THR A 90 4.83 0.07 -3.66
C THR A 90 5.80 0.62 -2.61
N SER A 91 6.07 1.93 -2.66
CA SER A 91 7.15 2.56 -1.88
C SER A 91 6.67 3.53 -0.82
N CYS A 92 5.40 3.92 -0.84
CA CYS A 92 4.77 4.76 0.18
C CYS A 92 3.25 4.70 0.07
N SER A 93 2.59 5.20 1.10
CA SER A 93 1.17 5.53 1.07
C SER A 93 0.94 6.83 1.83
N VAL A 94 0.11 7.71 1.28
CA VAL A 94 -0.19 9.01 1.88
C VAL A 94 -1.70 9.24 1.83
N VAL A 95 -2.25 9.68 2.96
CA VAL A 95 -3.64 10.15 3.06
C VAL A 95 -3.61 11.57 3.57
N VAL A 96 -4.16 12.50 2.80
CA VAL A 96 -4.31 13.88 3.24
C VAL A 96 -5.72 14.09 3.77
N GLN A 97 -5.82 14.39 5.04
CA GLN A 97 -7.07 14.70 5.72
C GLN A 97 -7.17 16.20 5.93
N GLY A 98 -8.07 16.84 5.19
CA GLY A 98 -8.38 18.25 5.38
C GLY A 98 -9.06 18.54 6.71
N VAL A 99 -9.13 19.81 7.03
CA VAL A 99 -9.84 20.35 8.21
C VAL A 99 -11.30 20.63 7.88
N LYS A 100 -12.13 20.77 8.92
CA LYS A 100 -13.52 21.19 8.76
C LYS A 100 -13.61 22.69 8.53
N VAL A 101 -14.76 23.15 8.05
CA VAL A 101 -15.04 24.58 7.89
C VAL A 101 -14.88 25.28 9.25
N GLY A 102 -14.08 26.34 9.29
CA GLY A 102 -13.80 27.11 10.49
C GLY A 102 -12.61 26.62 11.33
N GLU A 103 -12.03 25.46 11.01
CA GLU A 103 -10.79 25.00 11.65
C GLU A 103 -9.55 25.63 10.97
N ASN A 104 -8.43 25.68 11.70
CA ASN A 104 -7.17 26.20 11.16
C ASN A 104 -6.64 25.25 10.07
N ALA A 105 -6.44 25.78 8.85
CA ALA A 105 -5.94 25.01 7.69
C ALA A 105 -4.55 24.37 7.93
N GLU A 106 -3.72 24.97 8.79
CA GLU A 106 -2.41 24.41 9.17
C GLU A 106 -2.48 23.08 9.91
N LEU A 107 -3.68 22.72 10.42
CA LEU A 107 -3.95 21.43 11.06
C LEU A 107 -4.32 20.34 10.06
N THR A 108 -4.34 20.65 8.75
CA THR A 108 -4.43 19.63 7.72
C THR A 108 -3.37 18.56 7.97
N THR A 109 -3.82 17.31 8.12
CA THR A 109 -2.95 16.22 8.51
C THR A 109 -2.59 15.37 7.29
N MET A 110 -1.31 15.18 7.04
CA MET A 110 -0.79 14.22 6.09
C MET A 110 -0.37 12.95 6.85
N TRP A 111 -1.19 11.92 6.77
CA TRP A 111 -0.89 10.59 7.28
C TRP A 111 0.03 9.88 6.31
N THR A 112 1.27 9.61 6.72
CA THR A 112 2.32 9.13 5.83
C THR A 112 2.84 7.77 6.28
N VAL A 113 2.98 6.86 5.32
CA VAL A 113 3.71 5.62 5.48
C VAL A 113 4.92 5.68 4.57
N LEU A 114 6.12 5.61 5.14
CA LEU A 114 7.38 5.61 4.40
C LEU A 114 7.86 4.17 4.18
N GLY A 115 8.31 3.90 2.97
CA GLY A 115 8.68 2.55 2.52
C GLY A 115 7.45 1.72 2.17
N TYR A 116 7.55 0.42 2.32
CA TYR A 116 6.50 -0.53 1.95
C TYR A 116 5.33 -0.49 2.93
N PRO A 117 4.11 -0.07 2.52
CA PRO A 117 3.03 0.22 3.46
C PRO A 117 2.62 -0.94 4.37
N PRO A 118 2.55 -2.22 3.90
CA PRO A 118 2.23 -3.34 4.78
C PRO A 118 3.26 -3.60 5.88
N ALA A 119 4.50 -3.15 5.70
CA ALA A 119 5.62 -3.40 6.61
C ALA A 119 6.08 -2.15 7.39
N SER A 120 5.30 -1.08 7.36
CA SER A 120 5.66 0.20 7.99
C SER A 120 4.54 0.70 8.90
N VAL A 121 4.81 1.81 9.57
CA VAL A 121 3.86 2.47 10.47
C VAL A 121 3.37 3.79 9.86
N VAL A 122 2.16 4.19 10.23
CA VAL A 122 1.56 5.45 9.82
C VAL A 122 2.05 6.55 10.75
N VAL A 123 2.53 7.65 10.19
CA VAL A 123 3.00 8.82 10.94
C VAL A 123 2.22 10.05 10.47
N PRO A 124 1.61 10.82 11.39
CA PRO A 124 0.98 12.09 11.03
C PRO A 124 2.03 13.20 10.89
N VAL A 125 1.81 14.05 9.89
CA VAL A 125 2.61 15.26 9.65
C VAL A 125 1.65 16.42 9.40
N TRP A 126 1.94 17.59 9.96
CA TRP A 126 1.12 18.79 9.83
C TRP A 126 1.89 19.91 9.13
N VAL A 127 1.17 20.76 8.41
CA VAL A 127 1.75 21.96 7.79
C VAL A 127 2.36 22.89 8.86
N LYS A 128 1.71 23.02 10.00
CA LYS A 128 2.16 23.85 11.12
C LYS A 128 3.55 23.49 11.65
N GLY A 129 3.96 22.24 11.53
CA GLY A 129 5.29 21.76 11.93
C GLY A 129 6.34 21.77 10.80
N ALA A 130 6.02 22.29 9.63
CA ALA A 130 6.88 22.19 8.44
C ALA A 130 8.22 22.92 8.57
N SER A 131 8.34 23.90 9.48
CA SER A 131 9.58 24.62 9.76
C SER A 131 10.48 23.91 10.78
N GLU A 132 9.99 22.88 11.43
CA GLU A 132 10.72 22.18 12.48
C GLU A 132 11.49 20.98 11.91
N GLN A 133 12.51 20.55 12.66
CA GLN A 133 13.29 19.39 12.27
C GLN A 133 12.43 18.12 12.33
N LEU A 134 12.46 17.34 11.25
CA LEU A 134 11.80 16.04 11.22
C LEU A 134 12.31 15.12 12.33
N PRO A 135 11.43 14.35 12.99
CA PRO A 135 11.86 13.31 13.89
C PRO A 135 12.89 12.38 13.29
N ALA A 136 13.87 11.93 14.08
CA ALA A 136 14.98 11.11 13.59
C ALA A 136 14.53 9.85 12.82
N LEU A 137 13.38 9.26 13.17
CA LEU A 137 12.82 8.11 12.46
C LEU A 137 12.33 8.43 11.04
N LEU A 138 11.98 9.70 10.77
CA LEU A 138 11.49 10.17 9.47
C LEU A 138 12.57 10.88 8.66
N ALA A 139 13.59 11.43 9.32
CA ALA A 139 14.66 12.17 8.69
C ALA A 139 15.55 11.23 7.86
N ARG A 140 16.03 11.74 6.73
CA ARG A 140 16.94 11.02 5.84
C ARG A 140 18.26 10.70 6.55
N ASN A 141 18.64 9.46 6.61
CA ASN A 141 19.97 9.04 7.04
C ASN A 141 21.01 9.36 5.97
N ALA A 142 22.14 9.93 6.37
CA ALA A 142 23.21 10.31 5.45
C ALA A 142 23.88 9.11 4.76
N GLY A 143 23.98 7.97 5.42
CA GLY A 143 24.57 6.73 4.89
C GLY A 143 23.65 6.01 3.92
N THR A 144 22.47 5.57 4.39
CA THR A 144 21.52 4.76 3.60
C THR A 144 20.72 5.58 2.59
N LYS A 145 20.70 6.93 2.73
CA LYS A 145 19.85 7.86 1.96
C LYS A 145 18.34 7.65 2.19
N LEU A 146 17.94 6.76 3.08
CA LEU A 146 16.57 6.48 3.50
C LEU A 146 16.36 6.96 4.93
N SER A 147 15.10 7.17 5.30
CA SER A 147 14.76 7.30 6.72
C SER A 147 14.80 5.92 7.40
N PRO A 148 15.05 5.84 8.72
CA PRO A 148 15.06 4.55 9.44
C PRO A 148 13.76 3.75 9.27
N LEU A 149 12.60 4.40 9.24
CA LEU A 149 11.32 3.73 8.99
C LEU A 149 11.24 3.17 7.57
N CYS A 150 11.66 3.94 6.57
CA CYS A 150 11.67 3.49 5.18
C CYS A 150 12.62 2.29 4.99
N ASP A 151 13.83 2.40 5.52
CA ASP A 151 14.86 1.35 5.44
C ASP A 151 14.37 0.03 6.07
N ARG A 152 13.78 0.12 7.24
CA ARG A 152 13.21 -1.06 7.92
C ARG A 152 12.08 -1.69 7.12
N ALA A 153 11.16 -0.87 6.59
CA ALA A 153 10.03 -1.36 5.81
C ALA A 153 10.45 -2.02 4.48
N VAL A 154 11.46 -1.44 3.81
CA VAL A 154 12.03 -1.99 2.58
C VAL A 154 12.75 -3.32 2.86
N THR A 155 13.53 -3.38 3.93
CA THR A 155 14.22 -4.62 4.35
C THR A 155 13.21 -5.74 4.64
N LEU A 156 12.12 -5.42 5.35
CA LEU A 156 11.09 -6.42 5.67
C LEU A 156 10.32 -6.87 4.40
N ARG A 157 10.01 -5.93 3.50
CA ARG A 157 9.44 -6.25 2.18
C ARG A 157 10.30 -7.25 1.42
N ASP A 158 11.60 -6.98 1.32
CA ASP A 158 12.52 -7.81 0.55
C ASP A 158 12.70 -9.21 1.15
N ARG A 159 12.54 -9.33 2.45
CA ARG A 159 12.50 -10.64 3.13
C ARG A 159 11.16 -11.36 2.91
N ALA A 160 10.04 -10.62 2.86
CA ALA A 160 8.72 -11.21 2.65
C ALA A 160 8.54 -11.70 1.20
N PHE A 161 8.98 -10.90 0.22
CA PHE A 161 9.02 -11.33 -1.18
C PHE A 161 10.32 -12.07 -1.47
N SER A 162 10.34 -13.34 -1.17
CA SER A 162 11.54 -14.17 -1.33
C SER A 162 11.66 -14.67 -2.76
N TYR A 163 12.84 -14.46 -3.34
CA TYR A 163 13.20 -14.96 -4.66
C TYR A 163 14.52 -15.69 -4.57
N THR A 164 14.55 -16.96 -4.92
CA THR A 164 15.78 -17.67 -5.21
C THR A 164 16.07 -17.65 -6.71
N GLN A 165 17.30 -17.33 -7.12
CA GLN A 165 17.72 -17.36 -8.51
C GLN A 165 18.37 -18.70 -8.85
N GLY A 166 18.13 -19.20 -10.07
CA GLY A 166 18.75 -20.41 -10.59
C GLY A 166 17.75 -21.48 -11.05
N MET A 167 18.24 -22.63 -11.45
CA MET A 167 17.39 -23.81 -11.70
C MET A 167 16.72 -24.22 -10.39
N GLY A 168 15.35 -24.22 -10.38
CA GLY A 168 14.57 -24.38 -9.17
C GLY A 168 14.32 -23.06 -8.43
N SER A 169 14.30 -21.92 -9.16
CA SER A 169 13.99 -20.62 -8.58
C SER A 169 12.61 -20.66 -7.92
N GLU A 170 12.62 -20.58 -6.61
CA GLU A 170 11.41 -20.56 -5.80
C GLU A 170 11.02 -19.11 -5.54
N ARG A 171 9.76 -18.79 -5.80
CA ARG A 171 9.18 -17.48 -5.53
C ARG A 171 7.98 -17.65 -4.64
N TYR A 172 7.94 -16.89 -3.55
CA TYR A 172 6.83 -16.92 -2.62
C TYR A 172 6.73 -15.60 -1.87
N PHE A 173 5.58 -15.37 -1.27
CA PHE A 173 5.31 -14.23 -0.41
C PHE A 173 5.11 -14.71 1.03
N ASN A 174 6.15 -14.55 1.85
CA ASN A 174 6.07 -14.90 3.26
C ASN A 174 5.32 -13.81 4.05
N TRP A 175 4.01 -13.81 3.91
CA TRP A 175 3.13 -12.84 4.54
C TRP A 175 3.15 -12.91 6.08
N GLU A 176 3.54 -14.02 6.68
CA GLU A 176 3.67 -14.17 8.13
C GLU A 176 4.74 -13.26 8.74
N LEU A 177 5.69 -12.78 7.96
CA LEU A 177 6.66 -11.77 8.39
C LEU A 177 6.04 -10.39 8.58
N ILE A 178 4.89 -10.13 7.97
CA ILE A 178 4.22 -8.82 7.96
C ILE A 178 2.92 -8.87 8.76
N PHE A 179 2.18 -9.98 8.66
CA PHE A 179 0.89 -10.16 9.29
C PHE A 179 0.94 -11.30 10.32
N ASN A 180 0.14 -11.21 11.36
CA ASN A 180 -0.04 -12.33 12.25
C ASN A 180 -0.85 -13.46 11.57
N LYS A 181 -0.91 -14.65 12.21
CA LYS A 181 -1.63 -15.82 11.67
C LYS A 181 -3.12 -15.57 11.34
N ALA A 182 -3.72 -14.52 11.86
CA ALA A 182 -5.08 -14.10 11.52
C ALA A 182 -5.11 -13.12 10.34
N GLY A 183 -3.97 -12.85 9.68
CA GLY A 183 -3.85 -11.91 8.57
C GLY A 183 -4.00 -10.44 8.97
N LYS A 184 -3.96 -10.15 10.26
CA LYS A 184 -4.06 -8.80 10.83
C LYS A 184 -2.64 -8.29 11.12
N GLY A 185 -2.29 -7.17 10.51
CA GLY A 185 -1.03 -6.47 10.76
C GLY A 185 -1.18 -5.35 11.77
#